data_08ec6850fdb95f88614a662177562a03
#
_entry.id   08ec6850fdb95f88614a662177562a03
#
_cell.length_a   1.000
_cell.length_b   1.000
_cell.length_c   1.000
_cell.angle_alpha   90.00
_cell.angle_beta   90.00
_cell.angle_gamma   90.00
#
_symmetry.space_group_name_H-M   'P 1'
#
loop_
_entity.id
_entity.type
_entity.pdbx_description
1 polymer ?
#
loop_
_entity_poly.entity_id
_entity_poly.type
_entity_poly.pdbx_seq_one_letter_code
_entity_poly.pdbx_strand_id
1 'polypeptide(L)'
;MTEALHYKTDSAEPQKAEKSFRKKNFGTADKMFMAFMITFAASSMNYEAFIPEKAAMLYRLCLWSICAAVWVVLSFTSGMKGKWQFELFAVLYLIVPQAVIFLNESGPEFCRFSIPMYSLSQFSQLLLMQPVYMLGNLMNMSNILISLIYIAASLLIFAAGFLVNKKFKFKR
;
A
#
# COMPACT_ATOMS: atom_id res chain seq x y z
N MET A 1 -11.29 -70.67 1.97
CA MET A 1 -11.41 -69.53 2.94
C MET A 1 -10.43 -68.47 2.48
N THR A 2 -10.93 -67.49 1.74
CA THR A 2 -10.13 -66.40 1.21
C THR A 2 -10.76 -65.12 1.77
N GLU A 3 -10.09 -64.50 2.74
CA GLU A 3 -10.49 -63.19 3.29
C GLU A 3 -10.10 -62.09 2.31
N ALA A 4 -11.09 -61.40 1.80
CA ALA A 4 -10.93 -60.20 1.00
C ALA A 4 -10.72 -59.00 1.94
N LEU A 5 -9.48 -58.49 2.00
CA LEU A 5 -9.12 -57.25 2.67
C LEU A 5 -9.75 -56.08 1.89
N HIS A 6 -10.76 -55.51 2.46
CA HIS A 6 -11.34 -54.22 2.01
C HIS A 6 -10.37 -53.08 2.36
N TYR A 7 -9.60 -52.65 1.39
CA TYR A 7 -8.83 -51.41 1.47
C TYR A 7 -9.80 -50.22 1.25
N LYS A 8 -10.24 -49.61 2.32
CA LYS A 8 -11.01 -48.37 2.28
C LYS A 8 -10.02 -47.22 2.14
N THR A 9 -9.76 -46.82 0.92
CA THR A 9 -8.97 -45.62 0.61
C THR A 9 -9.76 -44.38 1.01
N ASP A 10 -9.43 -43.82 2.15
CA ASP A 10 -9.94 -42.50 2.58
C ASP A 10 -9.31 -41.40 1.70
N SER A 11 -9.96 -41.17 0.53
CA SER A 11 -9.58 -40.10 -0.40
C SER A 11 -10.17 -38.71 -0.06
N ALA A 12 -10.58 -38.51 1.21
CA ALA A 12 -11.26 -37.28 1.63
C ALA A 12 -10.36 -36.18 2.20
N GLU A 13 -9.07 -36.46 2.49
CA GLU A 13 -8.18 -35.49 3.14
C GLU A 13 -7.61 -34.36 2.23
N PRO A 14 -7.25 -34.59 0.95
CA PRO A 14 -6.64 -33.51 0.15
C PRO A 14 -7.60 -32.37 -0.18
N GLN A 15 -8.90 -32.64 -0.35
CA GLN A 15 -9.87 -31.60 -0.68
C GLN A 15 -10.19 -30.64 0.49
N LYS A 16 -10.10 -31.09 1.75
CA LYS A 16 -10.29 -30.23 2.92
C LYS A 16 -9.10 -29.28 3.12
N ALA A 17 -7.90 -29.76 2.86
CA ALA A 17 -6.68 -28.94 2.95
C ALA A 17 -6.67 -27.84 1.87
N GLU A 18 -7.07 -28.16 0.64
CA GLU A 18 -7.12 -27.19 -0.47
C GLU A 18 -8.20 -26.11 -0.28
N LYS A 19 -9.37 -26.47 0.27
CA LYS A 19 -10.42 -25.50 0.66
C LYS A 19 -10.04 -24.63 1.85
N SER A 20 -9.21 -25.13 2.77
CA SER A 20 -8.65 -24.35 3.88
C SER A 20 -7.64 -23.32 3.40
N PHE A 21 -6.83 -23.62 2.38
CA PHE A 21 -5.86 -22.70 1.81
C PHE A 21 -6.54 -21.52 1.06
N ARG A 22 -7.65 -21.77 0.37
CA ARG A 22 -8.44 -20.73 -0.34
C ARG A 22 -9.15 -19.76 0.59
N LYS A 23 -9.34 -20.09 1.86
CA LYS A 23 -10.02 -19.26 2.87
C LYS A 23 -9.08 -18.46 3.76
N LYS A 24 -7.79 -18.38 3.44
CA LYS A 24 -6.87 -17.50 4.14
C LYS A 24 -7.28 -16.05 3.84
N ASN A 25 -8.17 -15.53 4.67
CA ASN A 25 -8.59 -14.14 4.60
C ASN A 25 -7.35 -13.26 4.60
N PHE A 26 -7.15 -12.54 3.51
CA PHE A 26 -6.11 -11.54 3.34
C PHE A 26 -6.09 -10.67 4.61
N GLY A 27 -5.08 -10.89 5.45
CA GLY A 27 -4.94 -10.23 6.74
C GLY A 27 -4.65 -8.74 6.58
N THR A 28 -4.74 -7.98 7.64
CA THR A 28 -4.35 -6.56 7.60
C THR A 28 -2.86 -6.40 7.30
N ALA A 29 -2.02 -7.28 7.86
CA ALA A 29 -0.59 -7.30 7.59
C ALA A 29 -0.27 -7.58 6.11
N ASP A 30 -0.97 -8.52 5.47
CA ASP A 30 -0.79 -8.82 4.05
C ASP A 30 -1.13 -7.60 3.17
N LYS A 31 -2.16 -6.83 3.54
CA LYS A 31 -2.53 -5.60 2.85
C LYS A 31 -1.49 -4.50 3.00
N MET A 32 -0.96 -4.31 4.21
CA MET A 32 0.10 -3.35 4.49
C MET A 32 1.35 -3.70 3.69
N PHE A 33 1.74 -4.97 3.70
CA PHE A 33 2.87 -5.48 2.94
C PHE A 33 2.67 -5.29 1.43
N MET A 34 1.49 -5.62 0.90
CA MET A 34 1.18 -5.42 -0.51
C MET A 34 1.24 -3.93 -0.91
N ALA A 35 0.65 -3.04 -0.11
CA ALA A 35 0.69 -1.61 -0.36
C ALA A 35 2.13 -1.08 -0.39
N PHE A 36 2.94 -1.50 0.59
CA PHE A 36 4.37 -1.15 0.64
C PHE A 36 5.11 -1.67 -0.59
N MET A 37 5.00 -2.96 -0.92
CA MET A 37 5.71 -3.59 -2.03
C MET A 37 5.35 -2.97 -3.38
N ILE A 38 4.08 -2.65 -3.61
CA ILE A 38 3.65 -2.02 -4.86
C ILE A 38 4.19 -0.59 -4.96
N THR A 39 4.14 0.18 -3.88
CA THR A 39 4.70 1.54 -3.87
C THR A 39 6.22 1.52 -4.05
N PHE A 40 6.90 0.59 -3.37
CA PHE A 40 8.33 0.38 -3.51
C PHE A 40 8.72 -0.03 -4.95
N ALA A 41 8.00 -0.98 -5.54
CA ALA A 41 8.24 -1.41 -6.91
C ALA A 41 7.98 -0.27 -7.91
N ALA A 42 6.88 0.49 -7.76
CA ALA A 42 6.60 1.64 -8.60
C ALA A 42 7.69 2.73 -8.49
N SER A 43 8.20 2.96 -7.30
CA SER A 43 9.30 3.92 -7.05
C SER A 43 10.62 3.43 -7.65
N SER A 44 10.93 2.14 -7.53
CA SER A 44 12.15 1.53 -8.08
C SER A 44 12.17 1.53 -9.61
N MET A 45 11.01 1.34 -10.24
CA MET A 45 10.86 1.35 -11.70
C MET A 45 10.94 2.76 -12.31
N ASN A 46 10.91 3.79 -11.49
CA ASN A 46 10.99 5.18 -11.94
C ASN A 46 12.42 5.63 -12.32
N TYR A 47 13.35 4.69 -12.46
CA TYR A 47 14.74 4.98 -12.86
C TYR A 47 14.79 5.38 -14.34
N GLU A 48 14.99 6.67 -14.58
CA GLU A 48 14.89 7.36 -15.87
C GLU A 48 15.91 6.97 -16.92
N ALA A 49 16.94 6.20 -16.58
CA ALA A 49 18.11 6.00 -17.40
C ALA A 49 17.87 5.37 -18.78
N PHE A 50 16.70 4.80 -19.04
CA PHE A 50 16.44 4.01 -20.25
C PHE A 50 15.20 4.42 -21.07
N ILE A 51 14.44 5.44 -20.64
CA ILE A 51 13.16 5.79 -21.30
C ILE A 51 13.23 7.20 -21.91
N PRO A 52 12.86 7.39 -23.20
CA PRO A 52 12.77 8.72 -23.81
C PRO A 52 11.86 9.65 -23.01
N GLU A 53 12.23 10.93 -22.84
CA GLU A 53 11.52 11.88 -21.97
C GLU A 53 10.00 11.93 -22.19
N LYS A 54 9.53 11.88 -23.45
CA LYS A 54 8.11 11.90 -23.78
C LYS A 54 7.36 10.63 -23.33
N ALA A 55 8.01 9.48 -23.36
CA ALA A 55 7.44 8.21 -22.90
C ALA A 55 7.53 8.08 -21.37
N ALA A 56 8.52 8.70 -20.75
CA ALA A 56 8.74 8.66 -19.32
C ALA A 56 7.57 9.25 -18.53
N MET A 57 6.99 10.36 -18.99
CA MET A 57 5.84 10.99 -18.32
C MET A 57 4.60 10.08 -18.34
N LEU A 58 4.27 9.48 -19.49
CA LEU A 58 3.13 8.56 -19.60
C LEU A 58 3.34 7.31 -18.75
N TYR A 59 4.54 6.75 -18.77
CA TYR A 59 4.90 5.59 -17.97
C TYR A 59 4.75 5.86 -16.46
N ARG A 60 5.23 7.01 -15.98
CA ARG A 60 5.06 7.44 -14.58
C ARG A 60 3.60 7.60 -14.19
N LEU A 61 2.78 8.21 -15.06
CA LEU A 61 1.35 8.35 -14.83
C LEU A 61 0.65 6.99 -14.73
N CYS A 62 1.02 6.03 -15.59
CA CYS A 62 0.49 4.66 -15.53
C CYS A 62 0.87 3.96 -14.22
N LEU A 63 2.14 4.00 -13.81
CA LEU A 63 2.61 3.41 -12.56
C LEU A 63 1.91 4.02 -11.35
N TRP A 64 1.79 5.36 -11.33
CA TRP A 64 1.10 6.06 -10.27
C TRP A 64 -0.39 5.67 -10.21
N SER A 65 -1.07 5.58 -11.37
CA SER A 65 -2.48 5.19 -11.44
C SER A 65 -2.71 3.79 -10.90
N ILE A 66 -1.83 2.84 -11.22
CA ILE A 66 -1.89 1.48 -10.69
C ILE A 66 -1.69 1.48 -9.17
N CYS A 67 -0.70 2.21 -8.69
CA CYS A 67 -0.41 2.33 -7.27
C CYS A 67 -1.62 2.92 -6.52
N ALA A 68 -2.19 4.03 -7.02
CA ALA A 68 -3.36 4.67 -6.45
C ALA A 68 -4.58 3.74 -6.45
N ALA A 69 -4.83 3.01 -7.55
CA ALA A 69 -5.94 2.07 -7.63
C ALA A 69 -5.83 0.96 -6.58
N VAL A 70 -4.64 0.42 -6.36
CA VAL A 70 -4.41 -0.60 -5.32
C VAL A 70 -4.65 -0.01 -3.92
N TRP A 71 -4.15 1.18 -3.63
CA TRP A 71 -4.40 1.85 -2.36
C TRP A 71 -5.89 2.08 -2.12
N VAL A 72 -6.64 2.54 -3.12
CA VAL A 72 -8.10 2.71 -3.07
C VAL A 72 -8.80 1.40 -2.73
N VAL A 73 -8.46 0.31 -3.42
CA VAL A 73 -9.05 -1.02 -3.17
C VAL A 73 -8.73 -1.52 -1.77
N LEU A 74 -7.50 -1.33 -1.30
CA LEU A 74 -7.08 -1.77 0.04
C LEU A 74 -7.77 -0.96 1.14
N SER A 75 -7.87 0.37 1.02
CA SER A 75 -8.61 1.24 1.94
C SER A 75 -10.10 0.90 1.98
N PHE A 76 -10.74 0.80 0.82
CA PHE A 76 -12.16 0.44 0.72
C PHE A 76 -12.46 -0.92 1.35
N THR A 77 -11.68 -1.95 1.01
CA THR A 77 -11.86 -3.31 1.58
C THR A 77 -11.52 -3.37 3.07
N SER A 78 -10.66 -2.49 3.59
CA SER A 78 -10.39 -2.35 5.02
C SER A 78 -11.56 -1.69 5.74
N GLY A 79 -12.15 -0.66 5.13
CA GLY A 79 -13.40 -0.04 5.59
C GLY A 79 -14.55 -1.04 5.66
N MET A 80 -14.75 -1.84 4.62
CA MET A 80 -15.78 -2.91 4.62
C MET A 80 -15.58 -3.92 5.74
N LYS A 81 -14.34 -4.19 6.16
CA LYS A 81 -14.04 -5.11 7.28
C LYS A 81 -14.00 -4.40 8.64
N GLY A 82 -14.12 -3.07 8.68
CA GLY A 82 -14.01 -2.26 9.90
C GLY A 82 -12.60 -2.28 10.52
N LYS A 83 -11.57 -2.54 9.72
CA LYS A 83 -10.17 -2.66 10.17
C LYS A 83 -9.42 -1.34 9.99
N TRP A 84 -9.50 -0.46 10.96
CA TRP A 84 -8.86 0.86 10.98
C TRP A 84 -7.32 0.81 10.98
N GLN A 85 -6.74 -0.34 11.34
CA GLN A 85 -5.28 -0.54 11.38
C GLN A 85 -4.59 -0.26 10.04
N PHE A 86 -5.26 -0.58 8.92
CA PHE A 86 -4.71 -0.27 7.58
C PHE A 86 -4.66 1.24 7.34
N GLU A 87 -5.67 1.98 7.78
CA GLU A 87 -5.70 3.44 7.62
C GLU A 87 -4.66 4.13 8.49
N LEU A 88 -4.45 3.63 9.73
CA LEU A 88 -3.35 4.11 10.57
C LEU A 88 -2.00 3.89 9.88
N PHE A 89 -1.79 2.72 9.29
CA PHE A 89 -0.60 2.45 8.49
C PHE A 89 -0.47 3.43 7.33
N ALA A 90 -1.54 3.67 6.57
CA ALA A 90 -1.54 4.59 5.44
C ALA A 90 -1.15 6.02 5.84
N VAL A 91 -1.70 6.51 6.95
CA VAL A 91 -1.38 7.82 7.52
C VAL A 91 0.09 7.89 7.94
N LEU A 92 0.57 6.90 8.69
CA LEU A 92 1.97 6.84 9.12
C LEU A 92 2.93 6.72 7.94
N TYR A 93 2.56 5.94 6.93
CA TYR A 93 3.35 5.76 5.71
C TYR A 93 3.57 7.08 4.95
N LEU A 94 2.62 8.00 4.99
CA LEU A 94 2.75 9.31 4.37
C LEU A 94 3.41 10.36 5.28
N ILE A 95 3.11 10.34 6.59
CA ILE A 95 3.62 11.35 7.52
C ILE A 95 5.09 11.11 7.90
N VAL A 96 5.47 9.86 8.18
CA VAL A 96 6.82 9.56 8.70
C VAL A 96 7.92 9.94 7.68
N PRO A 97 7.84 9.58 6.38
CA PRO A 97 8.84 10.03 5.42
C PRO A 97 8.91 11.55 5.27
N GLN A 98 7.76 12.24 5.30
CA GLN A 98 7.73 13.71 5.25
C GLN A 98 8.43 14.33 6.48
N ALA A 99 8.19 13.79 7.65
CA ALA A 99 8.85 14.26 8.87
C ALA A 99 10.38 14.04 8.81
N VAL A 100 10.82 12.89 8.28
CA VAL A 100 12.26 12.61 8.08
C VAL A 100 12.90 13.60 7.11
N ILE A 101 12.23 13.88 5.98
CA ILE A 101 12.71 14.83 4.98
C ILE A 101 12.79 16.23 5.61
N PHE A 102 11.73 16.64 6.29
CA PHE A 102 11.69 17.95 6.97
C PHE A 102 12.77 18.11 8.03
N LEU A 103 13.01 17.08 8.85
CA LEU A 103 14.07 17.10 9.86
C LEU A 103 15.47 17.17 9.23
N ASN A 104 15.67 16.55 8.07
CA ASN A 104 16.93 16.64 7.37
C ASN A 104 17.15 18.04 6.75
N GLU A 105 16.10 18.68 6.24
CA GLU A 105 16.19 19.97 5.54
C GLU A 105 16.16 21.16 6.49
N SER A 106 15.31 21.13 7.51
CA SER A 106 15.00 22.26 8.39
C SER A 106 15.20 21.98 9.88
N GLY A 107 15.65 20.76 10.24
CA GLY A 107 15.84 20.35 11.62
C GLY A 107 17.09 20.96 12.28
N PRO A 108 17.30 20.67 13.57
CA PRO A 108 18.51 21.06 14.29
C PRO A 108 19.79 20.56 13.62
N GLU A 109 20.91 21.25 13.81
CA GLU A 109 22.18 20.92 13.14
C GLU A 109 22.62 19.47 13.34
N PHE A 110 22.42 18.92 14.56
CA PHE A 110 22.78 17.53 14.85
C PHE A 110 21.98 16.49 14.02
N CYS A 111 20.78 16.85 13.57
CA CYS A 111 19.99 16.01 12.65
C CYS A 111 20.46 16.17 11.21
N ARG A 112 20.72 17.41 10.80
CA ARG A 112 21.06 17.77 9.41
C ARG A 112 22.40 17.21 8.95
N PHE A 113 23.37 17.12 9.85
CA PHE A 113 24.72 16.65 9.53
C PHE A 113 24.98 15.17 9.89
N SER A 114 23.97 14.44 10.36
CA SER A 114 24.15 13.03 10.64
C SER A 114 24.02 12.18 9.36
N ILE A 115 25.02 11.35 9.07
CA ILE A 115 25.01 10.43 7.92
C ILE A 115 23.76 9.54 7.92
N PRO A 116 23.32 8.95 9.06
CA PRO A 116 22.11 8.14 9.09
C PRO A 116 20.84 8.91 8.70
N MET A 117 20.71 10.16 9.16
CA MET A 117 19.54 10.99 8.84
C MET A 117 19.51 11.37 7.36
N TYR A 118 20.65 11.71 6.79
CA TYR A 118 20.78 11.99 5.37
C TYR A 118 20.39 10.77 4.52
N SER A 119 20.95 9.59 4.84
CA SER A 119 20.63 8.35 4.13
C SER A 119 19.15 7.99 4.24
N LEU A 120 18.55 8.16 5.41
CA LEU A 120 17.12 7.90 5.65
C LEU A 120 16.23 8.90 4.89
N SER A 121 16.64 10.16 4.81
CA SER A 121 15.96 11.18 4.01
C SER A 121 16.00 10.84 2.52
N GLN A 122 17.15 10.47 1.98
CA GLN A 122 17.28 10.04 0.59
C GLN A 122 16.42 8.80 0.28
N PHE A 123 16.44 7.80 1.17
CA PHE A 123 15.59 6.63 1.06
C PHE A 123 14.10 7.02 1.07
N SER A 124 13.70 7.93 1.96
CA SER A 124 12.33 8.42 2.06
C SER A 124 11.89 9.15 0.79
N GLN A 125 12.75 10.00 0.24
CA GLN A 125 12.48 10.71 -1.02
C GLN A 125 12.35 9.75 -2.19
N LEU A 126 13.34 8.89 -2.39
CA LEU A 126 13.45 8.07 -3.60
C LEU A 126 12.47 6.90 -3.63
N LEU A 127 12.21 6.26 -2.48
CA LEU A 127 11.49 5.00 -2.45
C LEU A 127 10.08 5.10 -1.89
N LEU A 128 9.81 6.03 -0.98
CA LEU A 128 8.51 6.11 -0.33
C LEU A 128 7.65 7.27 -0.85
N MET A 129 8.28 8.38 -1.24
CA MET A 129 7.57 9.61 -1.58
C MET A 129 7.49 9.91 -3.08
N GLN A 130 8.07 9.08 -3.94
CA GLN A 130 8.07 9.30 -5.39
C GLN A 130 6.67 9.59 -5.97
N PRO A 131 5.61 8.84 -5.64
CA PRO A 131 4.27 9.14 -6.13
C PRO A 131 3.76 10.51 -5.71
N VAL A 132 4.13 10.97 -4.50
CA VAL A 132 3.76 12.29 -3.96
C VAL A 132 4.53 13.40 -4.69
N TYR A 133 5.84 13.24 -4.84
CA TYR A 133 6.70 14.19 -5.55
C TYR A 133 6.27 14.39 -7.00
N MET A 134 5.96 13.29 -7.67
CA MET A 134 5.54 13.35 -9.05
C MET A 134 4.25 14.14 -9.22
N LEU A 135 3.25 13.89 -8.36
CA LEU A 135 2.00 14.64 -8.41
C LEU A 135 2.18 16.10 -8.00
N GLY A 136 3.02 16.35 -7.00
CA GLY A 136 3.37 17.69 -6.56
C GLY A 136 3.96 18.52 -7.70
N ASN A 137 4.92 17.96 -8.42
CA ASN A 137 5.52 18.61 -9.57
C ASN A 137 4.53 18.82 -10.72
N LEU A 138 3.68 17.82 -11.01
CA LEU A 138 2.70 17.92 -12.09
C LEU A 138 1.64 18.99 -11.81
N MET A 139 1.20 19.10 -10.55
CA MET A 139 0.16 20.04 -10.12
C MET A 139 0.72 21.37 -9.61
N ASN A 140 2.04 21.55 -9.58
CA ASN A 140 2.72 22.70 -8.99
C ASN A 140 2.30 22.96 -7.52
N MET A 141 2.15 21.88 -6.75
CA MET A 141 1.70 21.91 -5.36
C MET A 141 2.81 21.40 -4.43
N SER A 142 2.78 21.86 -3.18
CA SER A 142 3.73 21.36 -2.18
C SER A 142 3.48 19.87 -1.86
N ASN A 143 4.55 19.12 -1.61
CA ASN A 143 4.47 17.70 -1.28
C ASN A 143 3.66 17.43 -0.01
N ILE A 144 3.71 18.36 0.95
CA ILE A 144 2.90 18.28 2.19
C ILE A 144 1.41 18.34 1.84
N LEU A 145 1.02 19.28 0.99
CA LEU A 145 -0.38 19.43 0.59
C LEU A 145 -0.89 18.20 -0.16
N ILE A 146 -0.09 17.64 -1.07
CA ILE A 146 -0.42 16.40 -1.77
C ILE A 146 -0.56 15.23 -0.77
N SER A 147 0.34 15.09 0.20
CA SER A 147 0.23 14.06 1.23
C SER A 147 -1.04 14.20 2.05
N LEU A 148 -1.44 15.42 2.41
CA LEU A 148 -2.71 15.68 3.11
C LEU A 148 -3.93 15.31 2.27
N ILE A 149 -3.90 15.59 0.97
CA ILE A 149 -4.96 15.18 0.02
C ILE A 149 -5.06 13.65 -0.04
N TYR A 150 -3.93 12.94 -0.11
CA TYR A 150 -3.94 11.47 -0.10
C TYR A 150 -4.52 10.91 1.20
N ILE A 151 -4.13 11.47 2.36
CA ILE A 151 -4.67 11.04 3.66
C ILE A 151 -6.19 11.28 3.70
N ALA A 152 -6.65 12.45 3.31
CA ALA A 152 -8.08 12.78 3.29
C ALA A 152 -8.86 11.85 2.34
N ALA A 153 -8.33 11.61 1.14
CA ALA A 153 -8.94 10.69 0.18
C ALA A 153 -9.01 9.25 0.71
N SER A 154 -7.94 8.75 1.32
CA SER A 154 -7.90 7.41 1.93
C SER A 154 -8.95 7.26 3.02
N LEU A 155 -9.05 8.24 3.93
CA LEU A 155 -10.06 8.24 5.00
C LEU A 155 -11.49 8.29 4.46
N LEU A 156 -11.75 9.05 3.41
CA LEU A 156 -13.08 9.10 2.76
C LEU A 156 -13.43 7.77 2.10
N ILE A 157 -12.48 7.13 1.43
CA ILE A 157 -12.66 5.82 0.78
C ILE A 157 -12.92 4.74 1.85
N PHE A 158 -12.19 4.77 2.96
CA PHE A 158 -12.42 3.88 4.09
C PHE A 158 -13.81 4.07 4.69
N ALA A 159 -14.23 5.32 4.93
CA ALA A 159 -15.55 5.64 5.44
C ALA A 159 -16.65 5.15 4.49
N ALA A 160 -16.48 5.33 3.19
CA ALA A 160 -17.41 4.80 2.19
C ALA A 160 -17.52 3.26 2.27
N GLY A 161 -16.41 2.55 2.37
CA GLY A 161 -16.38 1.09 2.56
C GLY A 161 -17.12 0.67 3.84
N PHE A 162 -16.90 1.38 4.94
CA PHE A 162 -17.56 1.14 6.22
C PHE A 162 -19.10 1.33 6.15
N LEU A 163 -19.54 2.41 5.50
CA LEU A 163 -20.97 2.71 5.30
C LEU A 163 -21.66 1.65 4.42
N VAL A 164 -20.99 1.21 3.36
CA VAL A 164 -21.46 0.13 2.49
C VAL A 164 -21.69 -1.15 3.31
N ASN A 165 -20.71 -1.56 4.11
CA ASN A 165 -20.85 -2.74 4.96
C ASN A 165 -22.01 -2.61 5.96
N LYS A 166 -22.17 -1.45 6.61
CA LYS A 166 -23.27 -1.19 7.54
C LYS A 166 -24.63 -1.33 6.86
N LYS A 167 -24.78 -0.79 5.64
CA LYS A 167 -26.02 -0.87 4.86
C LYS A 167 -26.37 -2.30 4.45
N PHE A 168 -25.37 -3.12 4.09
CA PHE A 168 -25.59 -4.52 3.75
C PHE A 168 -25.95 -5.40 4.96
N LYS A 169 -25.39 -5.13 6.14
CA LYS A 169 -25.75 -5.85 7.38
C LYS A 169 -27.18 -5.55 7.85
N PHE A 170 -27.70 -4.37 7.55
CA PHE A 170 -29.05 -3.97 7.95
C PHE A 170 -30.15 -4.58 7.06
N LYS A 171 -29.79 -5.12 5.89
CA LYS A 171 -30.73 -5.76 4.95
C LYS A 171 -30.81 -7.29 5.09
N ARG A 172 -30.05 -7.88 6.03
CA ARG A 172 -30.11 -9.30 6.38
C ARG A 172 -30.73 -9.48 7.77
#